data_1c4b948d5e7bf18cc4e3c948f824f5ab
#
_entry.id   1c4b948d5e7bf18cc4e3c948f824f5ab
#
_cell.length_a   1.000
_cell.length_b   1.000
_cell.length_c   1.000
_cell.angle_alpha   90.00
_cell.angle_beta   90.00
_cell.angle_gamma   90.00
#
_symmetry.space_group_name_H-M   'P 1'
#
loop_
_entity.id
_entity.type
_entity.pdbx_description
1 polymer ?
#
loop_
_entity_poly.entity_id
_entity_poly.type
_entity_poly.pdbx_seq_one_letter_code
_entity_poly.pdbx_strand_id
1 'polypeptide(L)'
;MKIRKWRRIAAWVTAAAVIFCGATALAAGTAQDPVISRSYLETVFSAPVRDYLKTALDMMDVSVRSKLDGQRQALADYAAKRMGEVWAQSLTGQVQARVRELLSAQSAGPAASGMRQVTLNRGDTVTGTPGGSVIFVTGAGEIAGPAGSTVLNVTAGSLRTPGLAIKTGIWYMILADDGSGVRVTSDKASVLVRDGARAGYEAAYTVYADALQMLGLFKGTDKGYELERAPQRQEALIMLIRLLGEEPDALATEFRAPFTDMPGWADGPKYISYAYEKGYTNGTSASTFSPYADGTAEQYLTFVLRSLGYRDGEDFVWNTTSRDLAVQLGLVTRTELESIGRTGFMRDHVALISYRALGVRLKAGGGTLADRLLLRGVINWDQLEAASRIAGQ
;
A
#
# COMPACT_ATOMS: atom_id res chain seq x y z
N MET A 1 10.40 41.02 16.06
CA MET A 1 11.66 40.52 16.69
C MET A 1 12.33 39.35 15.95
N LYS A 2 11.82 38.88 14.80
CA LYS A 2 12.37 37.73 14.03
C LYS A 2 13.41 38.11 12.95
N ILE A 3 13.39 39.36 12.43
CA ILE A 3 14.29 39.79 11.35
C ILE A 3 15.75 40.02 11.82
N ARG A 4 15.97 40.31 13.10
CA ARG A 4 17.31 40.56 13.67
C ARG A 4 18.17 39.29 13.82
N LYS A 5 17.57 38.10 13.94
CA LYS A 5 18.33 36.83 14.05
C LYS A 5 18.87 36.35 12.70
N TRP A 6 18.11 36.55 11.62
CA TRP A 6 18.56 36.19 10.26
C TRP A 6 19.73 37.05 9.76
N ARG A 7 19.76 38.33 10.14
CA ARG A 7 20.90 39.21 9.82
C ARG A 7 22.20 38.81 10.55
N ARG A 8 22.11 38.19 11.73
CA ARG A 8 23.30 37.70 12.45
C ARG A 8 23.82 36.38 11.84
N ILE A 9 22.97 35.48 11.38
CA ILE A 9 23.38 34.22 10.72
C ILE A 9 23.99 34.55 9.34
N ALA A 10 23.42 35.45 8.57
CA ALA A 10 23.98 35.90 7.32
C ALA A 10 25.34 36.60 7.51
N ALA A 11 25.51 37.39 8.59
CA ALA A 11 26.77 38.03 8.91
C ALA A 11 27.90 37.05 9.32
N TRP A 12 27.58 35.92 9.95
CA TRP A 12 28.55 34.87 10.27
C TRP A 12 28.93 34.03 9.04
N VAL A 13 28.02 33.78 8.14
CA VAL A 13 28.32 33.06 6.88
C VAL A 13 29.19 33.93 5.96
N THR A 14 28.90 35.24 5.87
CA THR A 14 29.75 36.15 5.10
C THR A 14 31.10 36.41 5.76
N ALA A 15 31.17 36.45 7.10
CA ALA A 15 32.47 36.56 7.82
C ALA A 15 33.36 35.32 7.65
N ALA A 16 32.76 34.11 7.66
CA ALA A 16 33.46 32.87 7.36
C ALA A 16 33.93 32.79 5.90
N ALA A 17 33.13 33.27 4.94
CA ALA A 17 33.51 33.31 3.54
C ALA A 17 34.64 34.33 3.27
N VAL A 18 34.66 35.48 3.99
CA VAL A 18 35.69 36.51 3.83
C VAL A 18 37.00 36.05 4.49
N ILE A 19 36.97 35.35 5.61
CA ILE A 19 38.17 34.76 6.23
C ILE A 19 38.74 33.66 5.32
N PHE A 20 37.91 32.89 4.63
CA PHE A 20 38.35 31.84 3.71
C PHE A 20 38.92 32.40 2.40
N CYS A 21 38.35 33.48 1.85
CA CYS A 21 38.89 34.16 0.68
C CYS A 21 40.15 34.99 1.02
N GLY A 22 40.24 35.53 2.23
CA GLY A 22 41.44 36.29 2.69
C GLY A 22 42.66 35.42 2.89
N ALA A 23 42.48 34.14 3.29
CA ALA A 23 43.58 33.21 3.48
C ALA A 23 44.16 32.67 2.14
N THR A 24 43.39 32.69 1.06
CA THR A 24 43.85 32.24 -0.27
C THR A 24 44.62 33.34 -1.03
N ALA A 25 44.48 34.62 -0.65
CA ALA A 25 45.15 35.72 -1.31
C ALA A 25 46.58 35.97 -0.77
N LEU A 26 47.02 35.31 0.30
CA LEU A 26 48.36 35.45 0.86
C LEU A 26 49.33 34.31 0.54
N ALA A 27 48.91 33.34 -0.27
CA ALA A 27 49.74 32.22 -0.72
C ALA A 27 50.02 32.26 -2.22
N ALA A 28 50.42 33.38 -2.72
CA ALA A 28 51.15 33.46 -4.00
C ALA A 28 52.62 33.15 -3.62
N GLY A 29 52.98 31.87 -3.54
CA GLY A 29 54.31 31.40 -3.20
C GLY A 29 55.34 31.91 -4.20
N THR A 30 56.48 32.35 -3.66
CA THR A 30 57.71 32.53 -4.45
C THR A 30 58.31 31.15 -4.75
N ALA A 31 59.21 31.02 -5.71
CA ALA A 31 59.81 29.77 -6.16
C ALA A 31 60.57 28.94 -5.06
N GLN A 32 60.49 29.36 -3.79
CA GLN A 32 61.09 28.70 -2.61
C GLN A 32 60.07 28.30 -1.54
N ASP A 33 58.80 28.51 -1.75
CA ASP A 33 57.74 28.11 -0.81
C ASP A 33 57.16 26.76 -1.24
N PRO A 34 57.08 25.74 -0.32
CA PRO A 34 56.64 24.43 -0.69
C PRO A 34 55.20 24.47 -1.18
N VAL A 35 55.04 24.19 -2.46
CA VAL A 35 53.72 23.99 -3.08
C VAL A 35 52.94 22.96 -2.26
N ILE A 36 51.87 23.37 -1.64
CA ILE A 36 50.94 22.42 -0.99
C ILE A 36 50.58 21.36 -2.03
N SER A 37 51.01 20.12 -1.82
CA SER A 37 50.80 19.07 -2.80
C SER A 37 49.31 18.84 -2.96
N ARG A 38 48.88 18.52 -4.18
CA ARG A 38 47.51 18.11 -4.47
C ARG A 38 47.03 16.99 -3.56
N SER A 39 47.93 16.07 -3.22
CA SER A 39 47.69 15.00 -2.25
C SER A 39 47.36 15.52 -0.84
N TYR A 40 48.06 16.57 -0.37
CA TYR A 40 47.77 17.18 0.93
C TYR A 40 46.38 17.85 0.94
N LEU A 41 46.03 18.54 -0.13
CA LEU A 41 44.68 19.14 -0.31
C LEU A 41 43.59 18.08 -0.36
N GLU A 42 43.84 16.99 -1.04
CA GLU A 42 42.84 15.91 -1.21
C GLU A 42 42.74 15.01 0.04
N THR A 43 43.80 14.74 0.76
CA THR A 43 43.83 13.78 1.86
C THR A 43 43.74 14.41 3.25
N VAL A 44 44.37 15.56 3.46
CA VAL A 44 44.46 16.15 4.80
C VAL A 44 43.51 17.33 4.99
N PHE A 45 43.35 18.17 3.97
CA PHE A 45 42.51 19.37 4.07
C PHE A 45 41.07 19.12 3.71
N SER A 46 40.80 18.35 2.65
CA SER A 46 39.44 18.10 2.19
C SER A 46 38.63 17.17 3.09
N ALA A 47 39.28 16.25 3.83
CA ALA A 47 38.60 15.32 4.71
C ALA A 47 37.93 16.03 5.92
N PRO A 48 38.65 16.86 6.72
CA PRO A 48 38.03 17.60 7.82
C PRO A 48 36.92 18.55 7.39
N VAL A 49 37.08 19.20 6.21
CA VAL A 49 36.04 20.10 5.67
C VAL A 49 34.82 19.32 5.25
N ARG A 50 34.97 18.15 4.64
CA ARG A 50 33.87 17.26 4.25
C ARG A 50 33.13 16.73 5.47
N ASP A 51 33.83 16.31 6.51
CA ASP A 51 33.26 15.83 7.77
C ASP A 51 32.51 16.95 8.51
N TYR A 52 33.08 18.18 8.52
CA TYR A 52 32.40 19.34 9.09
C TYR A 52 31.10 19.68 8.33
N LEU A 53 31.16 19.70 7.00
CA LEU A 53 29.98 19.97 6.17
C LEU A 53 28.92 18.88 6.35
N LYS A 54 29.33 17.62 6.41
CA LYS A 54 28.40 16.50 6.66
C LYS A 54 27.73 16.65 8.02
N THR A 55 28.51 16.88 9.08
CA THR A 55 27.97 17.10 10.44
C THR A 55 27.05 18.32 10.50
N ALA A 56 27.37 19.41 9.81
CA ALA A 56 26.52 20.60 9.74
C ALA A 56 25.21 20.33 8.99
N LEU A 57 25.26 19.59 7.88
CA LEU A 57 24.09 19.18 7.13
C LEU A 57 23.18 18.24 7.93
N ASP A 58 23.76 17.26 8.64
CA ASP A 58 23.01 16.33 9.49
C ASP A 58 22.33 17.09 10.66
N MET A 59 23.02 18.04 11.28
CA MET A 59 22.40 18.89 12.32
C MET A 59 21.29 19.79 11.77
N MET A 60 21.44 20.30 10.54
CA MET A 60 20.39 21.08 9.88
C MET A 60 19.18 20.21 9.55
N ASP A 61 19.39 19.00 9.04
CA ASP A 61 18.31 18.06 8.72
C ASP A 61 17.51 17.70 9.98
N VAL A 62 18.19 17.32 11.06
CA VAL A 62 17.56 17.04 12.37
C VAL A 62 16.76 18.25 12.86
N SER A 63 17.33 19.46 12.76
CA SER A 63 16.66 20.70 13.19
C SER A 63 15.41 21.02 12.33
N VAL A 64 15.50 20.81 11.03
CA VAL A 64 14.40 21.05 10.09
C VAL A 64 13.30 20.02 10.32
N ARG A 65 13.63 18.73 10.46
CA ARG A 65 12.65 17.67 10.76
C ARG A 65 11.93 17.94 12.09
N SER A 66 12.67 18.23 13.16
CA SER A 66 12.07 18.54 14.46
C SER A 66 11.11 19.75 14.41
N LYS A 67 11.46 20.79 13.64
CA LYS A 67 10.55 21.94 13.45
C LYS A 67 9.34 21.59 12.63
N LEU A 68 9.50 20.78 11.58
CA LEU A 68 8.42 20.35 10.72
C LEU A 68 7.44 19.48 11.51
N ASP A 69 7.96 18.53 12.29
CA ASP A 69 7.14 17.66 13.14
C ASP A 69 6.39 18.46 14.21
N GLY A 70 7.06 19.42 14.86
CA GLY A 70 6.40 20.33 15.78
C GLY A 70 5.29 21.17 15.13
N GLN A 71 5.47 21.62 13.89
CA GLN A 71 4.42 22.34 13.14
C GLN A 71 3.29 21.42 12.70
N ARG A 72 3.58 20.19 12.29
CA ARG A 72 2.56 19.19 11.95
C ARG A 72 1.72 18.84 13.16
N GLN A 73 2.34 18.61 14.32
CA GLN A 73 1.62 18.34 15.57
C GLN A 73 0.76 19.52 15.99
N ALA A 74 1.29 20.74 15.97
CA ALA A 74 0.52 21.94 16.31
C ALA A 74 -0.65 22.18 15.34
N LEU A 75 -0.49 21.84 14.05
CA LEU A 75 -1.57 21.94 13.06
C LEU A 75 -2.64 20.85 13.30
N ALA A 76 -2.21 19.63 13.64
CA ALA A 76 -3.12 18.54 13.99
C ALA A 76 -3.92 18.86 15.25
N ASP A 77 -3.28 19.38 16.28
CA ASP A 77 -3.94 19.79 17.54
C ASP A 77 -4.90 20.96 17.31
N TYR A 78 -4.51 21.95 16.47
CA TYR A 78 -5.39 23.05 16.08
C TYR A 78 -6.59 22.54 15.27
N ALA A 79 -6.37 21.64 14.32
CA ALA A 79 -7.44 21.05 13.51
C ALA A 79 -8.40 20.23 14.39
N ALA A 80 -7.85 19.40 15.29
CA ALA A 80 -8.65 18.60 16.24
C ALA A 80 -9.48 19.51 17.15
N LYS A 81 -8.89 20.59 17.70
CA LYS A 81 -9.58 21.55 18.53
C LYS A 81 -10.68 22.31 17.77
N ARG A 82 -10.38 22.80 16.55
CA ARG A 82 -11.38 23.50 15.71
C ARG A 82 -12.49 22.58 15.24
N MET A 83 -12.16 21.34 14.88
CA MET A 83 -13.19 20.35 14.56
C MET A 83 -14.04 20.06 15.79
N GLY A 84 -13.45 19.86 16.97
CA GLY A 84 -14.18 19.67 18.22
C GLY A 84 -15.13 20.84 18.55
N GLU A 85 -14.67 22.08 18.38
CA GLU A 85 -15.48 23.29 18.63
C GLU A 85 -16.62 23.43 17.60
N VAL A 86 -16.36 23.22 16.32
CA VAL A 86 -17.37 23.26 15.24
C VAL A 86 -18.37 22.12 15.39
N TRP A 87 -17.90 20.93 15.77
CA TRP A 87 -18.75 19.77 15.99
C TRP A 87 -19.63 19.92 17.24
N ALA A 88 -19.08 20.45 18.35
CA ALA A 88 -19.85 20.65 19.57
C ALA A 88 -20.98 21.69 19.40
N GLN A 89 -20.75 22.70 18.56
CA GLN A 89 -21.75 23.79 18.37
C GLN A 89 -22.75 23.53 17.23
N SER A 90 -22.31 22.89 16.13
CA SER A 90 -23.13 22.73 14.93
C SER A 90 -23.82 21.36 14.85
N LEU A 91 -23.14 20.28 15.28
CA LEU A 91 -23.64 18.92 15.06
C LEU A 91 -24.66 18.48 16.13
N THR A 92 -24.54 18.95 17.39
CA THR A 92 -25.47 18.51 18.44
C THR A 92 -26.91 18.92 18.09
N GLY A 93 -27.10 20.12 17.55
CA GLY A 93 -28.41 20.60 17.12
C GLY A 93 -28.91 19.95 15.82
N GLN A 94 -28.05 19.85 14.80
CA GLN A 94 -28.42 19.29 13.49
C GLN A 94 -28.54 17.76 13.53
N VAL A 95 -27.66 17.06 14.26
CA VAL A 95 -27.77 15.61 14.44
C VAL A 95 -28.98 15.28 15.29
N GLN A 96 -29.25 16.02 16.38
CA GLN A 96 -30.48 15.81 17.14
C GLN A 96 -31.75 16.15 16.35
N ALA A 97 -31.72 17.18 15.50
CA ALA A 97 -32.84 17.49 14.62
C ALA A 97 -33.02 16.41 13.56
N ARG A 98 -31.93 15.95 12.93
CA ARG A 98 -31.96 14.89 11.91
C ARG A 98 -32.27 13.52 12.49
N VAL A 99 -31.77 13.21 13.69
CA VAL A 99 -32.14 11.99 14.43
C VAL A 99 -33.63 12.03 14.83
N ARG A 100 -34.16 13.18 15.27
CA ARG A 100 -35.61 13.32 15.53
C ARG A 100 -36.44 13.20 14.24
N GLU A 101 -36.01 13.79 13.14
CA GLU A 101 -36.65 13.67 11.83
C GLU A 101 -36.69 12.22 11.35
N LEU A 102 -35.55 11.51 11.47
CA LEU A 102 -35.43 10.09 11.11
C LEU A 102 -36.25 9.20 12.08
N LEU A 103 -36.28 9.51 13.37
CA LEU A 103 -37.09 8.78 14.36
C LEU A 103 -38.59 9.05 14.18
N SER A 104 -38.98 10.28 13.82
CA SER A 104 -40.38 10.59 13.50
C SER A 104 -40.86 10.00 12.18
N ALA A 105 -39.95 9.84 11.19
CA ALA A 105 -40.22 9.09 9.97
C ALA A 105 -40.33 7.57 10.21
N GLN A 106 -39.75 7.06 11.30
CA GLN A 106 -39.76 5.66 11.70
C GLN A 106 -41.02 5.21 12.46
N SER A 107 -41.88 6.13 12.88
CA SER A 107 -43.17 5.81 13.50
C SER A 107 -44.19 5.29 12.49
N ALA A 108 -43.92 5.31 11.21
CA ALA A 108 -44.64 4.62 10.15
C ALA A 108 -43.90 3.32 9.80
N GLY A 109 -44.21 2.23 10.45
CA GLY A 109 -43.90 0.83 10.21
C GLY A 109 -42.56 0.43 9.55
N PRO A 110 -42.06 -0.78 9.75
CA PRO A 110 -40.76 -1.19 9.30
C PRO A 110 -40.70 -1.34 7.79
N ALA A 111 -40.41 -0.31 7.06
CA ALA A 111 -39.92 -0.43 5.71
C ALA A 111 -38.43 -0.82 5.80
N ALA A 112 -38.15 -2.09 6.03
CA ALA A 112 -36.88 -2.73 5.70
C ALA A 112 -36.64 -2.76 4.18
N SER A 113 -37.35 -1.93 3.42
CA SER A 113 -37.22 -1.78 1.99
C SER A 113 -35.94 -1.01 1.67
N GLY A 114 -34.93 -1.74 1.18
CA GLY A 114 -33.64 -1.22 0.78
C GLY A 114 -32.44 -1.77 1.55
N MET A 115 -32.62 -2.52 2.63
CA MET A 115 -31.51 -3.24 3.26
C MET A 115 -31.20 -4.52 2.51
N ARG A 116 -29.93 -4.71 2.16
CA ARG A 116 -29.40 -5.93 1.53
C ARG A 116 -28.73 -6.79 2.59
N GLN A 117 -29.09 -8.05 2.68
CA GLN A 117 -28.41 -9.00 3.54
C GLN A 117 -27.12 -9.49 2.86
N VAL A 118 -26.02 -9.48 3.61
CA VAL A 118 -24.69 -9.94 3.18
C VAL A 118 -24.15 -10.89 4.22
N THR A 119 -23.54 -11.97 3.78
CA THR A 119 -22.74 -12.85 4.64
C THR A 119 -21.28 -12.46 4.51
N LEU A 120 -20.64 -12.21 5.63
CA LEU A 120 -19.25 -11.79 5.76
C LEU A 120 -18.47 -12.80 6.57
N ASN A 121 -17.17 -12.89 6.30
CA ASN A 121 -16.23 -13.75 7.01
C ASN A 121 -15.45 -12.93 8.06
N ARG A 122 -14.72 -13.63 8.93
CA ARG A 122 -13.80 -12.98 9.88
C ARG A 122 -12.80 -12.08 9.16
N GLY A 123 -12.67 -10.83 9.60
CA GLY A 123 -11.78 -9.82 9.02
C GLY A 123 -12.47 -8.92 8.01
N ASP A 124 -13.60 -9.33 7.41
CA ASP A 124 -14.34 -8.46 6.50
C ASP A 124 -14.88 -7.23 7.22
N THR A 125 -14.92 -6.12 6.50
CA THR A 125 -15.40 -4.84 7.01
C THR A 125 -16.67 -4.38 6.29
N VAL A 126 -17.43 -3.55 6.96
CA VAL A 126 -18.47 -2.71 6.35
C VAL A 126 -18.07 -1.26 6.59
N THR A 127 -17.61 -0.60 5.54
CA THR A 127 -17.29 0.82 5.49
C THR A 127 -18.28 1.53 4.59
N GLY A 128 -18.11 2.80 4.29
CA GLY A 128 -18.94 3.49 3.31
C GLY A 128 -18.97 4.99 3.42
N THR A 129 -19.91 5.58 2.70
CA THR A 129 -20.16 7.02 2.74
C THR A 129 -21.07 7.42 3.92
N PRO A 130 -21.09 8.70 4.31
CA PRO A 130 -22.00 9.19 5.36
C PRO A 130 -23.45 8.79 5.10
N GLY A 131 -24.11 8.21 6.12
CA GLY A 131 -25.46 7.65 6.01
C GLY A 131 -25.48 6.14 5.75
N GLY A 132 -24.37 5.54 5.34
CA GLY A 132 -24.23 4.09 5.21
C GLY A 132 -24.58 3.39 6.51
N SER A 133 -25.39 2.34 6.42
CA SER A 133 -26.00 1.71 7.60
C SER A 133 -25.71 0.23 7.65
N VAL A 134 -25.45 -0.28 8.85
CA VAL A 134 -25.19 -1.70 9.11
C VAL A 134 -25.87 -2.20 10.37
N ILE A 135 -26.46 -3.38 10.30
CA ILE A 135 -27.04 -4.12 11.42
C ILE A 135 -26.49 -5.53 11.39
N PHE A 136 -25.87 -6.01 12.45
CA PHE A 136 -25.51 -7.41 12.59
C PHE A 136 -26.74 -8.23 12.98
N VAL A 137 -27.10 -9.18 12.14
CA VAL A 137 -28.18 -10.14 12.41
C VAL A 137 -27.63 -11.31 13.21
N THR A 138 -26.46 -11.84 12.80
CA THR A 138 -25.74 -12.90 13.50
C THR A 138 -24.24 -12.64 13.44
N GLY A 139 -23.50 -13.28 14.31
CA GLY A 139 -22.05 -13.14 14.39
C GLY A 139 -21.63 -12.03 15.36
N ALA A 140 -20.33 -11.77 15.40
CA ALA A 140 -19.72 -10.74 16.25
C ALA A 140 -18.82 -9.82 15.41
N GLY A 141 -18.67 -8.59 15.86
CA GLY A 141 -17.81 -7.61 15.24
C GLY A 141 -17.39 -6.51 16.20
N GLU A 142 -16.60 -5.60 15.70
CA GLU A 142 -16.12 -4.42 16.42
C GLU A 142 -16.21 -3.18 15.51
N ILE A 143 -16.20 -2.01 16.11
CA ILE A 143 -16.02 -0.75 15.37
C ILE A 143 -14.60 -0.74 14.80
N ALA A 144 -14.46 -0.46 13.51
CA ALA A 144 -13.20 -0.36 12.79
C ALA A 144 -13.02 1.04 12.19
N GLY A 145 -11.77 1.39 11.90
CA GLY A 145 -11.42 2.64 11.25
C GLY A 145 -10.14 3.25 11.81
N PRO A 146 -9.68 4.37 11.21
CA PRO A 146 -8.53 5.13 11.69
C PRO A 146 -8.71 5.64 13.13
N ALA A 147 -7.60 5.94 13.80
CA ALA A 147 -7.65 6.55 15.13
C ALA A 147 -8.41 7.89 15.09
N GLY A 148 -9.39 8.05 15.97
CA GLY A 148 -10.25 9.24 16.03
C GLY A 148 -11.51 9.18 15.17
N SER A 149 -11.66 8.17 14.31
CA SER A 149 -12.92 7.95 13.59
C SER A 149 -14.05 7.47 14.52
N THR A 150 -15.29 7.66 14.10
CA THR A 150 -16.45 7.27 14.89
C THR A 150 -17.56 6.73 14.02
N VAL A 151 -18.33 5.81 14.58
CA VAL A 151 -19.56 5.26 14.02
C VAL A 151 -20.70 5.57 14.99
N LEU A 152 -21.85 5.99 14.48
CA LEU A 152 -23.01 6.27 15.31
C LEU A 152 -23.78 4.98 15.62
N ASN A 153 -23.95 4.66 16.88
CA ASN A 153 -24.97 3.72 17.31
C ASN A 153 -26.31 4.47 17.31
N VAL A 154 -27.09 4.27 16.26
CA VAL A 154 -28.37 4.99 16.05
C VAL A 154 -29.38 4.63 17.13
N THR A 155 -29.41 3.36 17.55
CA THR A 155 -30.34 2.85 18.56
C THR A 155 -30.12 3.51 19.93
N ALA A 156 -28.85 3.76 20.30
CA ALA A 156 -28.50 4.38 21.59
C ALA A 156 -28.20 5.89 21.48
N GLY A 157 -28.18 6.47 20.29
CA GLY A 157 -27.82 7.86 20.05
C GLY A 157 -26.39 8.21 20.49
N SER A 158 -25.44 7.24 20.44
CA SER A 158 -24.09 7.42 20.97
C SER A 158 -23.02 7.11 19.93
N LEU A 159 -21.93 7.90 19.93
CA LEU A 159 -20.77 7.64 19.10
C LEU A 159 -19.97 6.45 19.66
N ARG A 160 -19.39 5.66 18.75
CA ARG A 160 -18.55 4.51 19.04
C ARG A 160 -17.21 4.67 18.33
N THR A 161 -16.14 4.42 19.06
CA THR A 161 -14.76 4.48 18.56
C THR A 161 -14.23 3.10 18.18
N PRO A 162 -13.20 3.01 17.35
CA PRO A 162 -12.57 1.75 16.98
C PRO A 162 -12.17 0.88 18.17
N GLY A 163 -12.27 -0.45 17.99
CA GLY A 163 -12.00 -1.46 19.03
C GLY A 163 -13.20 -1.78 19.95
N LEU A 164 -14.29 -1.02 19.90
CA LEU A 164 -15.48 -1.34 20.70
C LEU A 164 -16.32 -2.42 20.02
N ALA A 165 -16.67 -3.46 20.79
CA ALA A 165 -17.52 -4.53 20.30
C ALA A 165 -18.91 -4.00 19.89
N ILE A 166 -19.43 -4.51 18.79
CA ILE A 166 -20.77 -4.28 18.32
C ILE A 166 -21.74 -5.32 18.87
N LYS A 167 -23.01 -4.93 18.98
CA LYS A 167 -24.09 -5.81 19.42
C LYS A 167 -25.01 -6.16 18.25
N THR A 168 -25.47 -7.38 18.17
CA THR A 168 -26.47 -7.82 17.18
C THR A 168 -27.80 -7.09 17.39
N GLY A 169 -28.54 -6.86 16.30
CA GLY A 169 -29.81 -6.15 16.32
C GLY A 169 -29.71 -4.64 16.55
N ILE A 170 -28.52 -4.09 16.69
CA ILE A 170 -28.28 -2.66 16.83
C ILE A 170 -27.94 -2.04 15.47
N TRP A 171 -28.53 -0.88 15.22
CA TRP A 171 -28.28 -0.12 14.00
C TRP A 171 -27.09 0.81 14.20
N TYR A 172 -26.08 0.63 13.37
CA TYR A 172 -24.90 1.48 13.28
C TYR A 172 -24.92 2.27 11.96
N MET A 173 -24.50 3.54 12.01
CA MET A 173 -24.42 4.42 10.85
C MET A 173 -23.01 4.96 10.69
N ILE A 174 -22.49 4.90 9.48
CA ILE A 174 -21.20 5.45 9.08
C ILE A 174 -21.36 6.96 8.90
N LEU A 175 -20.49 7.74 9.53
CA LEU A 175 -20.59 9.22 9.57
C LEU A 175 -19.66 9.90 8.57
N ALA A 176 -18.58 9.24 8.14
CA ALA A 176 -17.58 9.79 7.25
C ALA A 176 -17.08 8.71 6.27
N ASP A 177 -16.62 9.11 5.08
CA ASP A 177 -15.92 8.24 4.13
C ASP A 177 -14.40 8.31 4.41
N ASP A 178 -14.03 7.89 5.61
CA ASP A 178 -12.66 7.92 6.16
C ASP A 178 -12.14 6.51 6.49
N GLY A 179 -12.84 5.47 6.01
CA GLY A 179 -12.57 4.09 6.36
C GLY A 179 -13.19 3.65 7.69
N SER A 180 -13.95 4.52 8.36
CA SER A 180 -14.72 4.12 9.54
C SER A 180 -15.85 3.17 9.19
N GLY A 181 -16.16 2.26 10.12
CA GLY A 181 -17.19 1.26 9.91
C GLY A 181 -17.17 0.17 10.97
N VAL A 182 -17.44 -1.05 10.57
CA VAL A 182 -17.44 -2.23 11.45
C VAL A 182 -16.62 -3.35 10.83
N ARG A 183 -15.94 -4.15 11.65
CA ARG A 183 -15.18 -5.34 11.24
C ARG A 183 -15.79 -6.58 11.88
N VAL A 184 -15.88 -7.67 11.10
CA VAL A 184 -16.34 -8.98 11.59
C VAL A 184 -15.22 -9.66 12.39
N THR A 185 -15.55 -10.09 13.61
CA THR A 185 -14.61 -10.81 14.51
C THR A 185 -14.96 -12.29 14.68
N SER A 186 -16.18 -12.71 14.38
CA SER A 186 -16.58 -14.13 14.31
C SER A 186 -16.20 -14.75 12.97
N ASP A 187 -16.18 -16.09 12.87
CA ASP A 187 -15.84 -16.79 11.61
C ASP A 187 -16.78 -16.43 10.47
N LYS A 188 -18.06 -16.24 10.80
CA LYS A 188 -19.08 -15.71 9.87
C LYS A 188 -20.02 -14.77 10.60
N ALA A 189 -20.49 -13.79 9.87
CA ALA A 189 -21.55 -12.88 10.30
C ALA A 189 -22.55 -12.66 9.17
N SER A 190 -23.82 -12.51 9.53
CA SER A 190 -24.85 -12.03 8.61
C SER A 190 -25.20 -10.60 8.98
N VAL A 191 -25.07 -9.69 8.05
CA VAL A 191 -25.30 -8.27 8.23
C VAL A 191 -26.33 -7.74 7.22
N LEU A 192 -27.12 -6.78 7.65
CA LEU A 192 -27.97 -5.97 6.78
C LEU A 192 -27.23 -4.66 6.50
N VAL A 193 -27.06 -4.28 5.24
CA VAL A 193 -26.40 -3.06 4.81
C VAL A 193 -27.31 -2.21 3.92
N ARG A 194 -27.25 -0.89 4.06
CA ARG A 194 -28.06 0.09 3.31
C ARG A 194 -27.29 1.40 3.09
N ASP A 195 -27.73 2.21 2.12
CA ASP A 195 -27.34 3.59 1.90
C ASP A 195 -25.80 3.78 1.80
N GLY A 196 -25.18 3.35 0.76
CA GLY A 196 -23.76 3.57 0.52
C GLY A 196 -22.80 2.78 1.42
N ALA A 197 -23.32 1.90 2.30
CA ALA A 197 -22.47 0.97 3.03
C ALA A 197 -21.87 -0.07 2.07
N ARG A 198 -20.55 -0.22 2.14
CA ARG A 198 -19.76 -1.18 1.37
C ARG A 198 -19.38 -2.31 2.30
N ALA A 199 -19.76 -3.53 1.96
CA ALA A 199 -19.43 -4.70 2.76
C ALA A 199 -18.44 -5.57 1.98
N GLY A 200 -17.34 -5.91 2.59
CA GLY A 200 -16.32 -6.72 1.95
C GLY A 200 -14.96 -6.71 2.65
N TYR A 201 -13.96 -7.06 1.90
CA TYR A 201 -12.56 -7.06 2.31
C TYR A 201 -12.04 -5.61 2.42
N GLU A 202 -11.23 -5.33 3.44
CA GLU A 202 -10.47 -4.08 3.56
C GLU A 202 -9.01 -4.36 3.19
N ALA A 203 -8.48 -3.57 2.26
CA ALA A 203 -7.10 -3.70 1.82
C ALA A 203 -6.11 -3.38 2.95
N ALA A 204 -5.24 -4.33 3.26
CA ALA A 204 -4.22 -4.21 4.31
C ALA A 204 -2.82 -3.88 3.76
N TYR A 205 -2.62 -4.04 2.46
CA TYR A 205 -1.31 -4.01 1.82
C TYR A 205 -1.16 -2.90 0.76
N THR A 206 -1.94 -1.83 0.86
CA THR A 206 -1.91 -0.68 -0.06
C THR A 206 -0.49 -0.11 -0.22
N VAL A 207 0.29 -0.09 0.86
CA VAL A 207 1.69 0.38 0.83
C VAL A 207 2.57 -0.40 -0.17
N TYR A 208 2.31 -1.68 -0.37
CA TYR A 208 3.04 -2.48 -1.37
C TYR A 208 2.56 -2.21 -2.79
N ALA A 209 1.26 -1.92 -2.98
CA ALA A 209 0.74 -1.47 -4.27
C ALA A 209 1.35 -0.13 -4.67
N ASP A 210 1.45 0.82 -3.73
CA ASP A 210 2.08 2.13 -3.93
C ASP A 210 3.58 2.00 -4.26
N ALA A 211 4.29 1.14 -3.53
CA ALA A 211 5.71 0.85 -3.78
C ALA A 211 5.92 0.24 -5.17
N LEU A 212 5.10 -0.72 -5.56
CA LEU A 212 5.15 -1.32 -6.90
C LEU A 212 4.75 -0.36 -8.01
N GLN A 213 3.80 0.57 -7.75
CA GLN A 213 3.45 1.62 -8.69
C GLN A 213 4.62 2.59 -8.89
N MET A 214 5.32 2.98 -7.82
CA MET A 214 6.54 3.80 -7.89
C MET A 214 7.60 3.15 -8.78
N LEU A 215 7.71 1.82 -8.77
CA LEU A 215 8.60 1.05 -9.65
C LEU A 215 8.05 0.90 -11.08
N GLY A 216 6.81 1.30 -11.37
CA GLY A 216 6.14 1.08 -12.65
C GLY A 216 5.70 -0.37 -12.89
N LEU A 217 5.75 -1.22 -11.86
CA LEU A 217 5.49 -2.67 -11.93
C LEU A 217 4.04 -3.05 -11.59
N PHE A 218 3.24 -2.11 -11.07
CA PHE A 218 1.85 -2.31 -10.73
C PHE A 218 1.01 -1.16 -11.29
N LYS A 219 -0.06 -1.51 -11.99
CA LYS A 219 -0.98 -0.53 -12.57
C LYS A 219 -2.37 -0.74 -11.99
N GLY A 220 -2.99 0.36 -11.63
CA GLY A 220 -4.42 0.38 -11.31
C GLY A 220 -5.29 0.28 -12.56
N THR A 221 -6.58 0.45 -12.35
CA THR A 221 -7.58 0.67 -13.37
C THR A 221 -7.99 2.16 -13.37
N ASP A 222 -8.97 2.54 -14.17
CA ASP A 222 -9.64 3.85 -14.12
C ASP A 222 -10.33 4.12 -12.75
N LYS A 223 -10.52 3.07 -11.93
CA LYS A 223 -11.10 3.14 -10.58
C LYS A 223 -10.06 3.02 -9.45
N GLY A 224 -8.78 3.13 -9.77
CA GLY A 224 -7.67 2.93 -8.83
C GLY A 224 -7.19 1.49 -8.79
N TYR A 225 -6.63 1.06 -7.66
CA TYR A 225 -6.03 -0.28 -7.54
C TYR A 225 -7.06 -1.40 -7.45
N GLU A 226 -8.25 -1.11 -6.95
CA GLU A 226 -9.32 -2.09 -6.67
C GLU A 226 -8.82 -3.27 -5.83
N LEU A 227 -8.06 -2.99 -4.75
CA LEU A 227 -7.39 -4.00 -3.93
C LEU A 227 -8.36 -4.94 -3.22
N GLU A 228 -9.59 -4.48 -2.97
CA GLU A 228 -10.63 -5.17 -2.21
C GLU A 228 -11.39 -6.24 -3.00
N ARG A 229 -11.12 -6.37 -4.29
CA ARG A 229 -11.77 -7.40 -5.11
C ARG A 229 -10.83 -8.56 -5.46
N ALA A 230 -11.44 -9.71 -5.71
CA ALA A 230 -10.70 -10.84 -6.28
C ALA A 230 -10.17 -10.47 -7.68
N PRO A 231 -8.91 -10.80 -8.01
CA PRO A 231 -8.41 -10.69 -9.37
C PRO A 231 -9.00 -11.83 -10.21
N GLN A 232 -9.37 -11.56 -11.45
CA GLN A 232 -9.53 -12.64 -12.40
C GLN A 232 -8.19 -13.32 -12.68
N ARG A 233 -8.20 -14.60 -13.07
CA ARG A 233 -6.97 -15.35 -13.34
C ARG A 233 -6.10 -14.70 -14.42
N GLN A 234 -6.71 -14.14 -15.48
CA GLN A 234 -5.99 -13.35 -16.48
C GLN A 234 -5.36 -12.08 -15.88
N GLU A 235 -6.07 -11.38 -14.99
CA GLU A 235 -5.54 -10.17 -14.36
C GLU A 235 -4.33 -10.49 -13.47
N ALA A 236 -4.41 -11.55 -12.66
CA ALA A 236 -3.30 -12.00 -11.85
C ALA A 236 -2.06 -12.33 -12.70
N LEU A 237 -2.26 -12.96 -13.87
CA LEU A 237 -1.18 -13.26 -14.80
C LEU A 237 -0.58 -11.98 -15.43
N ILE A 238 -1.41 -11.03 -15.83
CA ILE A 238 -0.96 -9.73 -16.36
C ILE A 238 -0.18 -8.96 -15.29
N MET A 239 -0.64 -8.98 -14.04
CA MET A 239 0.07 -8.34 -12.93
C MET A 239 1.44 -8.96 -12.71
N LEU A 240 1.58 -10.29 -12.85
CA LEU A 240 2.88 -10.95 -12.83
C LEU A 240 3.79 -10.49 -13.99
N ILE A 241 3.30 -10.48 -15.22
CA ILE A 241 4.09 -10.08 -16.40
C ILE A 241 4.60 -8.64 -16.23
N ARG A 242 3.77 -7.75 -15.67
CA ARG A 242 4.18 -6.38 -15.33
C ARG A 242 5.22 -6.35 -14.22
N LEU A 243 5.07 -7.16 -13.18
CA LEU A 243 6.07 -7.30 -12.12
C LEU A 243 7.44 -7.71 -12.66
N LEU A 244 7.45 -8.56 -13.70
CA LEU A 244 8.69 -9.02 -14.34
C LEU A 244 9.28 -8.01 -15.34
N GLY A 245 8.58 -6.89 -15.60
CA GLY A 245 8.97 -5.93 -16.63
C GLY A 245 8.92 -6.49 -18.06
N GLU A 246 8.05 -7.47 -18.29
CA GLU A 246 7.97 -8.22 -19.53
C GLU A 246 6.69 -7.89 -20.35
N GLU A 247 5.96 -6.83 -19.97
CA GLU A 247 4.75 -6.42 -20.69
C GLU A 247 5.01 -6.09 -22.17
N PRO A 248 6.10 -5.37 -22.54
CA PRO A 248 6.42 -5.13 -23.96
C PRO A 248 6.65 -6.41 -24.76
N ASP A 249 7.38 -7.38 -24.17
CA ASP A 249 7.68 -8.67 -24.80
C ASP A 249 6.37 -9.49 -24.98
N ALA A 250 5.51 -9.47 -23.98
CA ALA A 250 4.21 -10.15 -24.04
C ALA A 250 3.31 -9.58 -25.13
N LEU A 251 3.28 -8.26 -25.29
CA LEU A 251 2.49 -7.58 -26.33
C LEU A 251 3.06 -7.81 -27.75
N ALA A 252 4.35 -8.09 -27.85
CA ALA A 252 5.03 -8.37 -29.13
C ALA A 252 5.02 -9.86 -29.49
N THR A 253 4.55 -10.76 -28.60
CA THR A 253 4.58 -12.21 -28.88
C THR A 253 3.71 -12.60 -30.06
N GLU A 254 4.22 -13.44 -30.93
CA GLU A 254 3.47 -14.11 -31.99
C GLU A 254 3.10 -15.55 -31.62
N PHE A 255 3.64 -16.04 -30.51
CA PHE A 255 3.34 -17.37 -30.00
C PHE A 255 1.85 -17.52 -29.67
N ARG A 256 1.30 -18.70 -29.90
CA ARG A 256 -0.11 -19.02 -29.59
C ARG A 256 -0.16 -20.24 -28.68
N ALA A 257 -0.68 -20.03 -27.48
CA ALA A 257 -0.94 -21.13 -26.56
C ALA A 257 -2.11 -22.02 -27.05
N PRO A 258 -2.18 -23.28 -26.62
CA PRO A 258 -3.16 -24.24 -27.09
C PRO A 258 -4.57 -24.07 -26.49
N PHE A 259 -4.82 -22.96 -25.79
CA PHE A 259 -6.09 -22.75 -25.09
C PHE A 259 -7.19 -22.25 -26.02
N THR A 260 -8.38 -22.83 -25.88
CA THR A 260 -9.55 -22.50 -26.70
C THR A 260 -10.45 -21.42 -26.08
N ASP A 261 -10.27 -21.12 -24.81
CA ASP A 261 -11.06 -20.17 -24.02
C ASP A 261 -10.35 -18.82 -23.82
N MET A 262 -9.63 -18.36 -24.84
CA MET A 262 -8.89 -17.10 -24.80
C MET A 262 -9.85 -15.90 -24.60
N PRO A 263 -9.37 -14.83 -23.90
CA PRO A 263 -10.14 -13.60 -23.77
C PRO A 263 -10.44 -12.94 -25.11
N GLY A 264 -11.64 -12.34 -25.24
CA GLY A 264 -12.06 -11.71 -26.50
C GLY A 264 -11.50 -10.30 -26.74
N TRP A 265 -10.77 -9.68 -25.80
CA TRP A 265 -10.15 -8.37 -26.01
C TRP A 265 -8.76 -8.49 -26.65
N ALA A 266 -8.34 -7.46 -27.40
CA ALA A 266 -7.28 -7.52 -28.40
C ALA A 266 -5.95 -8.13 -27.92
N ASP A 267 -5.48 -7.75 -26.73
CA ASP A 267 -4.17 -8.18 -26.22
C ASP A 267 -4.25 -9.35 -25.22
N GLY A 268 -5.45 -9.73 -24.80
CA GLY A 268 -5.68 -10.81 -23.84
C GLY A 268 -4.99 -12.13 -24.21
N PRO A 269 -5.18 -12.61 -25.44
CA PRO A 269 -4.51 -13.84 -25.91
C PRO A 269 -2.98 -13.76 -25.89
N LYS A 270 -2.41 -12.57 -26.13
CA LYS A 270 -0.95 -12.37 -26.14
C LYS A 270 -0.34 -12.60 -24.78
N TYR A 271 -0.90 -12.00 -23.72
CA TYR A 271 -0.42 -12.19 -22.34
C TYR A 271 -0.43 -13.65 -21.92
N ILE A 272 -1.53 -14.36 -22.22
CA ILE A 272 -1.67 -15.77 -21.85
C ILE A 272 -0.71 -16.64 -22.66
N SER A 273 -0.58 -16.39 -23.97
CA SER A 273 0.33 -17.12 -24.84
C SER A 273 1.78 -16.91 -24.44
N TYR A 274 2.20 -15.69 -24.16
CA TYR A 274 3.52 -15.37 -23.66
C TYR A 274 3.85 -16.11 -22.34
N ALA A 275 2.93 -16.04 -21.39
CA ALA A 275 3.12 -16.71 -20.10
C ALA A 275 3.20 -18.24 -20.23
N TYR A 276 2.48 -18.83 -21.17
CA TYR A 276 2.56 -20.25 -21.48
C TYR A 276 3.91 -20.61 -22.12
N GLU A 277 4.37 -19.83 -23.10
CA GLU A 277 5.68 -19.98 -23.75
C GLU A 277 6.83 -19.90 -22.75
N LYS A 278 6.73 -18.95 -21.79
CA LYS A 278 7.72 -18.79 -20.70
C LYS A 278 7.59 -19.84 -19.59
N GLY A 279 6.57 -20.69 -19.64
CA GLY A 279 6.33 -21.70 -18.61
C GLY A 279 5.78 -21.15 -17.30
N TYR A 280 5.27 -19.91 -17.26
CA TYR A 280 4.67 -19.31 -16.05
C TYR A 280 3.31 -19.95 -15.74
N THR A 281 2.60 -20.41 -16.76
CA THR A 281 1.34 -21.13 -16.65
C THR A 281 1.28 -22.35 -17.54
N ASN A 282 0.58 -23.39 -17.07
CA ASN A 282 0.27 -24.59 -17.86
C ASN A 282 -1.25 -24.66 -18.20
N GLY A 283 -2.01 -23.57 -17.93
CA GLY A 283 -3.45 -23.59 -18.05
C GLY A 283 -4.15 -24.20 -16.81
N THR A 284 -5.46 -24.41 -16.94
CA THR A 284 -6.28 -25.19 -16.01
C THR A 284 -6.50 -26.62 -16.52
N SER A 285 -6.29 -26.81 -17.83
CA SER A 285 -6.19 -28.10 -18.52
C SER A 285 -5.26 -27.95 -19.72
N ALA A 286 -5.07 -29.01 -20.49
CA ALA A 286 -4.29 -28.97 -21.72
C ALA A 286 -4.83 -27.98 -22.78
N SER A 287 -6.14 -27.64 -22.73
CA SER A 287 -6.81 -26.79 -23.73
C SER A 287 -7.55 -25.60 -23.14
N THR A 288 -7.47 -25.35 -21.82
CA THR A 288 -8.17 -24.25 -21.16
C THR A 288 -7.26 -23.47 -20.22
N PHE A 289 -7.48 -22.15 -20.13
CA PHE A 289 -6.81 -21.25 -19.19
C PHE A 289 -7.76 -20.74 -18.09
N SER A 290 -9.06 -20.64 -18.37
CA SER A 290 -10.10 -20.06 -17.51
C SER A 290 -9.85 -18.58 -17.17
N PRO A 291 -9.75 -17.68 -18.16
CA PRO A 291 -9.28 -16.30 -17.97
C PRO A 291 -10.13 -15.48 -17.03
N TYR A 292 -11.43 -15.69 -17.04
CA TYR A 292 -12.43 -14.91 -16.27
C TYR A 292 -12.77 -15.52 -14.90
N ALA A 293 -12.26 -16.72 -14.60
CA ALA A 293 -12.42 -17.31 -13.27
C ALA A 293 -11.65 -16.49 -12.23
N ASP A 294 -12.15 -16.46 -10.99
CA ASP A 294 -11.41 -15.85 -9.88
C ASP A 294 -10.06 -16.52 -9.71
N GLY A 295 -9.01 -15.72 -9.63
CA GLY A 295 -7.67 -16.17 -9.33
C GLY A 295 -7.57 -16.61 -7.87
N THR A 296 -6.74 -17.64 -7.61
CA THR A 296 -6.48 -18.13 -6.26
C THR A 296 -5.06 -17.83 -5.81
N ALA A 297 -4.82 -17.78 -4.51
CA ALA A 297 -3.48 -17.61 -3.94
C ALA A 297 -2.52 -18.70 -4.47
N GLU A 298 -2.98 -19.94 -4.54
CA GLU A 298 -2.21 -21.07 -5.05
C GLU A 298 -1.74 -20.86 -6.49
N GLN A 299 -2.66 -20.39 -7.33
CA GLN A 299 -2.35 -20.12 -8.74
C GLN A 299 -1.33 -18.97 -8.86
N TYR A 300 -1.52 -17.89 -8.12
CA TYR A 300 -0.62 -16.74 -8.19
C TYR A 300 0.77 -17.06 -7.64
N LEU A 301 0.85 -17.73 -6.49
CA LEU A 301 2.11 -18.20 -5.93
C LEU A 301 2.85 -19.12 -6.91
N THR A 302 2.13 -20.03 -7.58
CA THR A 302 2.71 -20.91 -8.59
C THR A 302 3.26 -20.12 -9.80
N PHE A 303 2.55 -19.11 -10.28
CA PHE A 303 3.04 -18.23 -11.34
C PHE A 303 4.34 -17.53 -10.92
N VAL A 304 4.38 -16.97 -9.69
CA VAL A 304 5.56 -16.31 -9.14
C VAL A 304 6.73 -17.31 -9.01
N LEU A 305 6.51 -18.47 -8.40
CA LEU A 305 7.56 -19.49 -8.24
C LEU A 305 8.18 -19.90 -9.58
N ARG A 306 7.37 -20.17 -10.60
CA ARG A 306 7.84 -20.50 -11.95
C ARG A 306 8.63 -19.36 -12.58
N SER A 307 8.21 -18.13 -12.42
CA SER A 307 8.91 -16.95 -12.95
C SER A 307 10.26 -16.68 -12.27
N LEU A 308 10.42 -17.15 -11.04
CA LEU A 308 11.69 -17.14 -10.29
C LEU A 308 12.59 -18.34 -10.63
N GLY A 309 12.12 -19.27 -11.48
CA GLY A 309 12.88 -20.41 -11.96
C GLY A 309 12.64 -21.72 -11.19
N TYR A 310 11.72 -21.74 -10.22
CA TYR A 310 11.34 -22.96 -9.51
C TYR A 310 10.38 -23.80 -10.35
N ARG A 311 10.50 -25.13 -10.31
CA ARG A 311 9.82 -26.05 -11.23
C ARG A 311 8.89 -27.02 -10.49
N ASP A 312 7.72 -27.28 -11.08
CA ASP A 312 6.84 -28.36 -10.64
C ASP A 312 7.55 -29.71 -10.78
N GLY A 313 7.37 -30.58 -9.79
CA GLY A 313 7.94 -31.93 -9.76
C GLY A 313 9.41 -31.98 -9.33
N GLU A 314 10.14 -30.85 -9.32
CA GLU A 314 11.52 -30.77 -8.84
C GLU A 314 11.59 -30.03 -7.51
N ASP A 315 11.08 -28.80 -7.44
CA ASP A 315 11.18 -27.91 -6.29
C ASP A 315 9.90 -27.90 -5.43
N PHE A 316 8.77 -28.09 -6.07
CA PHE A 316 7.46 -28.14 -5.42
C PHE A 316 6.48 -29.01 -6.21
N VAL A 317 5.40 -29.39 -5.56
CA VAL A 317 4.24 -30.04 -6.19
C VAL A 317 3.07 -29.08 -6.09
N TRP A 318 2.45 -28.78 -7.22
CA TRP A 318 1.30 -27.89 -7.28
C TRP A 318 0.20 -28.33 -6.31
N ASN A 319 -0.39 -27.36 -5.62
CA ASN A 319 -1.45 -27.55 -4.61
C ASN A 319 -1.10 -28.48 -3.42
N THR A 320 0.17 -28.82 -3.27
CA THR A 320 0.65 -29.68 -2.15
C THR A 320 1.75 -28.95 -1.38
N THR A 321 2.91 -28.69 -2.00
CA THR A 321 4.07 -28.07 -1.35
C THR A 321 4.43 -26.69 -1.87
N SER A 322 3.73 -26.17 -2.89
CA SER A 322 3.93 -24.83 -3.46
C SER A 322 3.78 -23.72 -2.40
N ARG A 323 2.83 -23.85 -1.48
CA ARG A 323 2.64 -22.91 -0.37
C ARG A 323 3.79 -22.96 0.63
N ASP A 324 4.29 -24.14 0.94
CA ASP A 324 5.42 -24.30 1.87
C ASP A 324 6.69 -23.67 1.29
N LEU A 325 6.96 -23.89 -0.01
CA LEU A 325 8.07 -23.24 -0.69
C LEU A 325 7.90 -21.72 -0.72
N ALA A 326 6.70 -21.22 -0.99
CA ALA A 326 6.40 -19.79 -0.97
C ALA A 326 6.66 -19.15 0.41
N VAL A 327 6.32 -19.86 1.50
CA VAL A 327 6.63 -19.45 2.86
C VAL A 327 8.13 -19.48 3.14
N GLN A 328 8.85 -20.52 2.72
CA GLN A 328 10.30 -20.62 2.87
C GLN A 328 11.05 -19.48 2.14
N LEU A 329 10.56 -19.08 0.99
CA LEU A 329 11.12 -17.98 0.20
C LEU A 329 10.68 -16.59 0.70
N GLY A 330 9.81 -16.51 1.70
CA GLY A 330 9.32 -15.25 2.24
C GLY A 330 8.30 -14.51 1.36
N LEU A 331 7.73 -15.16 0.36
CA LEU A 331 6.66 -14.59 -0.48
C LEU A 331 5.39 -14.30 0.32
N VAL A 332 5.12 -15.14 1.31
CA VAL A 332 3.95 -15.06 2.17
C VAL A 332 4.24 -15.77 3.50
N THR A 333 3.59 -15.36 4.57
CA THR A 333 3.66 -16.06 5.86
C THR A 333 2.52 -17.09 6.00
N ARG A 334 2.65 -18.05 6.92
CA ARG A 334 1.56 -19.00 7.23
C ARG A 334 0.30 -18.30 7.71
N THR A 335 0.45 -17.29 8.56
CA THR A 335 -0.67 -16.49 9.09
C THR A 335 -1.41 -15.75 7.97
N GLU A 336 -0.69 -15.21 6.99
CA GLU A 336 -1.29 -14.56 5.81
C GLU A 336 -2.03 -15.58 4.92
N LEU A 337 -1.47 -16.76 4.70
CA LEU A 337 -2.18 -17.84 3.98
C LEU A 337 -3.47 -18.26 4.66
N GLU A 338 -3.45 -18.38 5.99
CA GLU A 338 -4.64 -18.65 6.78
C GLU A 338 -5.67 -17.52 6.68
N SER A 339 -5.20 -16.26 6.68
CA SER A 339 -6.05 -15.09 6.48
C SER A 339 -6.68 -15.10 5.08
N ILE A 340 -5.89 -15.32 4.05
CA ILE A 340 -6.37 -15.46 2.65
C ILE A 340 -7.39 -16.59 2.52
N GLY A 341 -7.18 -17.71 3.21
CA GLY A 341 -8.14 -18.81 3.24
C GLY A 341 -9.50 -18.45 3.83
N ARG A 342 -9.55 -17.44 4.70
CA ARG A 342 -10.79 -16.94 5.34
C ARG A 342 -11.45 -15.81 4.54
N THR A 343 -10.64 -14.89 4.00
CA THR A 343 -11.14 -13.67 3.32
C THR A 343 -11.29 -13.84 1.81
N GLY A 344 -10.68 -14.86 1.23
CA GLY A 344 -10.48 -14.98 -0.21
C GLY A 344 -9.19 -14.32 -0.69
N PHE A 345 -8.79 -14.62 -1.91
CA PHE A 345 -7.61 -14.03 -2.54
C PHE A 345 -7.98 -12.75 -3.28
N MET A 346 -7.44 -11.62 -2.85
CA MET A 346 -7.74 -10.28 -3.37
C MET A 346 -6.56 -9.70 -4.13
N ARG A 347 -6.77 -8.66 -4.92
CA ARG A 347 -5.69 -7.91 -5.60
C ARG A 347 -4.68 -7.33 -4.61
N ASP A 348 -5.11 -7.05 -3.39
CA ASP A 348 -4.28 -6.67 -2.25
C ASP A 348 -3.20 -7.71 -1.94
N HIS A 349 -3.58 -8.98 -1.93
CA HIS A 349 -2.63 -10.09 -1.73
C HIS A 349 -1.68 -10.28 -2.93
N VAL A 350 -2.13 -9.94 -4.15
CA VAL A 350 -1.25 -9.88 -5.31
C VAL A 350 -0.16 -8.83 -5.10
N ALA A 351 -0.50 -7.63 -4.60
CA ALA A 351 0.47 -6.58 -4.31
C ALA A 351 1.48 -7.02 -3.25
N LEU A 352 1.02 -7.62 -2.13
CA LEU A 352 1.87 -8.17 -1.08
C LEU A 352 2.91 -9.17 -1.64
N ILE A 353 2.42 -10.20 -2.34
CA ILE A 353 3.27 -11.29 -2.86
C ILE A 353 4.23 -10.74 -3.92
N SER A 354 3.76 -9.85 -4.80
CA SER A 354 4.56 -9.22 -5.84
C SER A 354 5.70 -8.37 -5.26
N TYR A 355 5.42 -7.56 -4.25
CA TYR A 355 6.45 -6.73 -3.62
C TYR A 355 7.52 -7.60 -2.96
N ARG A 356 7.12 -8.61 -2.21
CA ARG A 356 8.06 -9.54 -1.57
C ARG A 356 8.87 -10.35 -2.57
N ALA A 357 8.31 -10.67 -3.74
CA ALA A 357 9.02 -11.37 -4.79
C ALA A 357 10.25 -10.61 -5.29
N LEU A 358 10.28 -9.27 -5.20
CA LEU A 358 11.45 -8.46 -5.55
C LEU A 358 12.70 -8.87 -4.77
N GLY A 359 12.55 -9.21 -3.49
CA GLY A 359 13.64 -9.64 -2.60
C GLY A 359 14.01 -11.12 -2.71
N VAL A 360 13.24 -11.92 -3.45
CA VAL A 360 13.50 -13.37 -3.56
C VAL A 360 14.62 -13.65 -4.56
N ARG A 361 15.54 -14.54 -4.18
CA ARG A 361 16.63 -15.00 -5.05
C ARG A 361 16.11 -15.86 -6.19
N LEU A 362 16.64 -15.62 -7.37
CA LEU A 362 16.36 -16.46 -8.53
C LEU A 362 16.99 -17.85 -8.34
N LYS A 363 16.27 -18.91 -8.70
CA LYS A 363 16.74 -20.31 -8.59
C LYS A 363 18.05 -20.55 -9.34
N ALA A 364 18.19 -19.97 -10.53
CA ALA A 364 19.39 -20.10 -11.36
C ALA A 364 20.61 -19.30 -10.83
N GLY A 365 20.48 -18.56 -9.72
CA GLY A 365 21.49 -17.63 -9.24
C GLY A 365 21.40 -16.26 -9.91
N GLY A 366 22.42 -15.41 -9.70
CA GLY A 366 22.46 -14.07 -10.32
C GLY A 366 21.73 -12.98 -9.52
N GLY A 367 21.40 -13.23 -8.25
CA GLY A 367 20.79 -12.24 -7.37
C GLY A 367 19.27 -12.43 -7.17
N THR A 368 18.61 -11.36 -6.77
CA THR A 368 17.15 -11.30 -6.53
C THR A 368 16.38 -10.92 -7.80
N LEU A 369 15.06 -10.95 -7.74
CA LEU A 369 14.24 -10.42 -8.83
C LEU A 369 14.51 -8.91 -9.04
N ALA A 370 14.68 -8.14 -7.97
CA ALA A 370 15.02 -6.71 -8.08
C ALA A 370 16.36 -6.50 -8.80
N ASP A 371 17.39 -7.30 -8.48
CA ASP A 371 18.68 -7.23 -9.17
C ASP A 371 18.52 -7.51 -10.68
N ARG A 372 17.70 -8.49 -11.06
CA ARG A 372 17.40 -8.78 -12.48
C ARG A 372 16.72 -7.60 -13.16
N LEU A 373 15.77 -6.95 -12.51
CA LEU A 373 15.06 -5.79 -13.05
C LEU A 373 15.99 -4.56 -13.19
N LEU A 374 16.88 -4.35 -12.23
CA LEU A 374 17.94 -3.32 -12.31
C LEU A 374 18.88 -3.57 -13.48
N LEU A 375 19.39 -4.80 -13.63
CA LEU A 375 20.28 -5.20 -14.72
C LEU A 375 19.64 -5.04 -16.10
N ARG A 376 18.33 -5.27 -16.20
CA ARG A 376 17.56 -5.07 -17.45
C ARG A 376 17.17 -3.61 -17.69
N GLY A 377 17.42 -2.70 -16.75
CA GLY A 377 17.00 -1.30 -16.84
C GLY A 377 15.49 -1.10 -16.75
N VAL A 378 14.75 -2.08 -16.23
CA VAL A 378 13.28 -1.97 -16.01
C VAL A 378 12.99 -1.00 -14.87
N ILE A 379 13.81 -1.03 -13.83
CA ILE A 379 13.82 -0.12 -12.70
C ILE A 379 15.23 0.45 -12.51
N ASN A 380 15.35 1.53 -11.75
CA ASN A 380 16.63 2.10 -11.33
C ASN A 380 16.76 2.15 -9.80
N TRP A 381 17.96 2.47 -9.29
CA TRP A 381 18.25 2.51 -7.87
C TRP A 381 17.42 3.55 -7.11
N ASP A 382 17.19 4.72 -7.69
CA ASP A 382 16.41 5.79 -7.06
C ASP A 382 14.95 5.36 -6.86
N GLN A 383 14.38 4.69 -7.88
CA GLN A 383 13.04 4.11 -7.79
C GLN A 383 12.95 3.02 -6.72
N LEU A 384 13.96 2.12 -6.66
CA LEU A 384 13.98 1.04 -5.69
C LEU A 384 14.08 1.57 -4.26
N GLU A 385 14.93 2.56 -4.03
CA GLU A 385 15.05 3.22 -2.73
C GLU A 385 13.75 3.96 -2.33
N ALA A 386 13.13 4.66 -3.28
CA ALA A 386 11.86 5.33 -3.03
C ALA A 386 10.74 4.32 -2.68
N ALA A 387 10.66 3.20 -3.42
CA ALA A 387 9.70 2.14 -3.15
C ALA A 387 9.93 1.46 -1.79
N SER A 388 11.18 1.23 -1.40
CA SER A 388 11.53 0.68 -0.08
C SER A 388 11.07 1.61 1.06
N ARG A 389 11.26 2.91 0.91
CA ARG A 389 10.77 3.90 1.90
C ARG A 389 9.25 3.90 2.01
N ILE A 390 8.53 3.79 0.89
CA ILE A 390 7.05 3.70 0.88
C ILE A 390 6.61 2.44 1.63
N ALA A 391 7.26 1.31 1.39
CA ALA A 391 6.94 0.04 2.04
C ALA A 391 7.38 -0.05 3.52
N GLY A 392 8.07 0.97 4.06
CA GLY A 392 8.52 1.02 5.45
C GLY A 392 9.77 0.17 5.73
N GLN A 393 10.61 -0.05 4.73
CA GLN A 393 11.87 -0.80 4.81
C GLN A 393 13.10 0.12 4.71
#